data_a86095f98d2855440815b17010dea387
#
_entry.id   a86095f98d2855440815b17010dea387
#
_cell.length_a   1.000
_cell.length_b   1.000
_cell.length_c   1.000
_cell.angle_alpha   90.00
_cell.angle_beta   90.00
_cell.angle_gamma   90.00
#
_symmetry.space_group_name_H-M   'P 1'
#
loop_
_entity.id
_entity.type
_entity.pdbx_description
1 polymer ?
#
loop_
_entity_poly.entity_id
_entity_poly.type
_entity_poly.pdbx_seq_one_letter_code
_entity_poly.pdbx_strand_id
1 'polypeptide(L)'
;MNKNVEVSLLGPDQWERLRAIRIRALRENREAFGADLNEVEMRSKEDWIRDYAKEDYLVASINGVDVGMLYIEVLNGDYGATCWIGGCWTDPTYRGKGVMRALFNFIDENASEKNWIRQGLGVWTDNFLAIKAYEYLGFIFAGEKMPGSREGKFFQHMVRDSSR
;
A
#
# COMPACT_ATOMS: atom_id res chain seq x y z
N MET A 1 6.12 -10.64 -17.96
CA MET A 1 7.19 -10.80 -16.97
C MET A 1 7.99 -9.52 -16.84
N ASN A 2 8.00 -8.95 -15.65
CA ASN A 2 8.67 -7.66 -15.43
C ASN A 2 10.01 -7.85 -14.76
N LYS A 3 11.01 -8.18 -15.57
CA LYS A 3 12.38 -8.35 -15.10
C LYS A 3 13.00 -7.07 -14.54
N ASN A 4 12.37 -5.93 -14.82
CA ASN A 4 12.93 -4.61 -14.48
C ASN A 4 12.36 -4.01 -13.19
N VAL A 5 11.37 -4.66 -12.58
CA VAL A 5 10.78 -4.15 -11.33
C VAL A 5 11.55 -4.71 -10.15
N GLU A 6 12.14 -3.82 -9.38
CA GLU A 6 12.83 -4.17 -8.13
C GLU A 6 12.00 -3.68 -6.96
N VAL A 7 11.90 -4.49 -5.91
CA VAL A 7 11.18 -4.12 -4.69
C VAL A 7 12.17 -4.01 -3.54
N SER A 8 12.08 -2.92 -2.81
CA SER A 8 12.92 -2.65 -1.65
C SER A 8 12.06 -2.46 -0.41
N LEU A 9 12.48 -3.09 0.69
CA LEU A 9 11.95 -2.80 2.02
C LEU A 9 12.79 -1.67 2.59
N LEU A 10 12.20 -0.48 2.75
CA LEU A 10 12.93 0.70 3.19
C LEU A 10 13.25 0.65 4.68
N GLY A 11 14.44 1.12 5.04
CA GLY A 11 14.79 1.37 6.44
C GLY A 11 14.63 2.85 6.82
N PRO A 12 14.71 3.18 8.12
CA PRO A 12 14.58 4.57 8.58
C PRO A 12 15.62 5.54 8.01
N ASP A 13 16.78 5.05 7.60
CA ASP A 13 17.80 5.82 6.93
C ASP A 13 17.39 6.26 5.53
N GLN A 14 16.34 5.65 4.97
CA GLN A 14 15.79 5.98 3.65
C GLN A 14 14.50 6.81 3.74
N TRP A 15 14.30 7.50 4.84
CA TRP A 15 13.08 8.28 5.07
C TRP A 15 12.83 9.34 3.99
N GLU A 16 13.88 9.92 3.41
CA GLU A 16 13.74 10.90 2.34
C GLU A 16 13.18 10.29 1.06
N ARG A 17 13.59 9.07 0.75
CA ARG A 17 13.05 8.30 -0.37
C ARG A 17 11.57 7.99 -0.16
N LEU A 18 11.20 7.58 1.05
CA LEU A 18 9.81 7.36 1.43
C LEU A 18 8.98 8.63 1.28
N ARG A 19 9.50 9.75 1.82
CA ARG A 19 8.83 11.05 1.73
C ARG A 19 8.57 11.43 0.27
N ALA A 20 9.57 11.31 -0.57
CA ALA A 20 9.47 11.68 -1.98
C ALA A 20 8.37 10.93 -2.71
N ILE A 21 8.34 9.61 -2.58
CA ILE A 21 7.32 8.81 -3.28
C ILE A 21 5.93 8.99 -2.68
N ARG A 22 5.83 9.14 -1.36
CA ARG A 22 4.54 9.37 -0.68
C ARG A 22 3.89 10.68 -1.14
N ILE A 23 4.68 11.74 -1.23
CA ILE A 23 4.21 13.04 -1.71
C ILE A 23 3.76 12.95 -3.18
N ARG A 24 4.53 12.27 -4.03
CA ARG A 24 4.12 12.04 -5.43
C ARG A 24 2.79 11.33 -5.52
N ALA A 25 2.60 10.28 -4.73
CA ALA A 25 1.36 9.51 -4.71
C ALA A 25 0.16 10.39 -4.31
N LEU A 26 0.32 11.18 -3.26
CA LEU A 26 -0.74 12.06 -2.77
C LEU A 26 -1.06 13.19 -3.76
N ARG A 27 -0.07 13.74 -4.42
CA ARG A 27 -0.29 14.79 -5.44
C ARG A 27 -1.01 14.24 -6.66
N GLU A 28 -0.65 13.04 -7.08
CA GLU A 28 -1.25 12.41 -8.27
C GLU A 28 -2.70 12.01 -8.02
N ASN A 29 -3.03 11.50 -6.84
CA ASN A 29 -4.36 10.97 -6.60
C ASN A 29 -4.83 11.23 -5.16
N ARG A 30 -5.14 12.47 -4.84
CA ARG A 30 -5.61 12.89 -3.51
C ARG A 30 -6.91 12.18 -3.11
N GLU A 31 -7.76 11.87 -4.07
CA GLU A 31 -9.07 11.24 -3.84
C GLU A 31 -8.96 9.81 -3.31
N ALA A 32 -7.90 9.08 -3.70
CA ALA A 32 -7.73 7.70 -3.33
C ALA A 32 -7.20 7.52 -1.90
N PHE A 33 -6.62 8.56 -1.32
CA PHE A 33 -5.97 8.48 -0.02
C PHE A 33 -6.70 9.32 1.03
N GLY A 34 -6.74 8.80 2.26
CA GLY A 34 -7.32 9.53 3.39
C GLY A 34 -6.38 10.57 3.99
N ALA A 35 -5.11 10.61 3.59
CA ALA A 35 -4.11 11.53 4.14
C ALA A 35 -4.18 12.91 3.48
N ASP A 36 -3.93 13.95 4.28
CA ASP A 36 -3.85 15.32 3.81
C ASP A 36 -2.44 15.61 3.31
N LEU A 37 -2.31 16.04 2.05
CA LEU A 37 -1.02 16.35 1.44
C LEU A 37 -0.26 17.43 2.22
N ASN A 38 -0.96 18.49 2.66
CA ASN A 38 -0.31 19.57 3.39
C ASN A 38 0.30 19.09 4.71
N GLU A 39 -0.41 18.25 5.44
CA GLU A 39 0.10 17.65 6.68
C GLU A 39 1.32 16.78 6.40
N VAL A 40 1.27 15.99 5.34
CA VAL A 40 2.38 15.10 4.97
C VAL A 40 3.62 15.90 4.57
N GLU A 41 3.45 16.96 3.80
CA GLU A 41 4.57 17.81 3.39
C GLU A 41 5.24 18.52 4.58
N MET A 42 4.49 18.81 5.64
CA MET A 42 4.97 19.52 6.83
C MET A 42 5.58 18.59 7.88
N ARG A 43 5.53 17.28 7.68
CA ARG A 43 6.07 16.34 8.66
C ARG A 43 7.58 16.50 8.81
N SER A 44 8.05 16.43 10.05
CA SER A 44 9.48 16.49 10.35
C SER A 44 10.15 15.15 10.01
N LYS A 45 11.49 15.16 9.94
CA LYS A 45 12.26 13.92 9.81
C LYS A 45 11.91 12.92 10.91
N GLU A 46 11.76 13.41 12.13
CA GLU A 46 11.44 12.57 13.29
C GLU A 46 10.08 11.91 13.15
N ASP A 47 9.11 12.60 12.57
CA ASP A 47 7.78 12.04 12.28
C ASP A 47 7.88 10.89 11.29
N TRP A 48 8.65 11.05 10.22
CA TRP A 48 8.85 10.01 9.23
C TRP A 48 9.53 8.78 9.82
N ILE A 49 10.57 9.00 10.63
CA ILE A 49 11.31 7.88 11.24
C ILE A 49 10.47 7.14 12.26
N ARG A 50 9.63 7.85 13.01
CA ARG A 50 8.76 7.26 14.04
C ARG A 50 7.81 6.22 13.45
N ASP A 51 7.30 6.45 12.25
CA ASP A 51 6.34 5.55 11.63
C ASP A 51 6.92 4.17 11.30
N TYR A 52 8.23 4.07 11.14
CA TYR A 52 8.90 2.78 10.94
C TYR A 52 8.78 1.86 12.16
N ALA A 53 8.39 2.39 13.33
CA ALA A 53 8.19 1.56 14.51
C ALA A 53 6.95 0.64 14.37
N LYS A 54 5.99 1.01 13.53
CA LYS A 54 4.75 0.21 13.37
C LYS A 54 4.43 -0.17 11.93
N GLU A 55 5.06 0.44 10.95
CA GLU A 55 4.78 0.19 9.54
C GLU A 55 6.05 -0.20 8.79
N ASP A 56 5.92 -1.19 7.91
CA ASP A 56 6.95 -1.51 6.93
C ASP A 56 6.58 -0.86 5.60
N TYR A 57 7.58 -0.32 4.90
CA TYR A 57 7.36 0.39 3.63
C TYR A 57 8.05 -0.34 2.49
N LEU A 58 7.28 -0.72 1.48
CA LEU A 58 7.80 -1.32 0.25
C LEU A 58 7.75 -0.29 -0.86
N VAL A 59 8.81 -0.20 -1.61
CA VAL A 59 8.89 0.66 -2.80
C VAL A 59 9.36 -0.18 -3.98
N ALA A 60 8.64 -0.05 -5.09
CA ALA A 60 9.02 -0.66 -6.35
C ALA A 60 9.70 0.38 -7.23
N SER A 61 10.77 -0.03 -7.89
CA SER A 61 11.49 0.84 -8.82
C SER A 61 11.72 0.13 -10.16
N ILE A 62 11.85 0.92 -11.21
CA ILE A 62 12.21 0.47 -12.55
C ILE A 62 13.35 1.35 -13.01
N ASN A 63 14.50 0.75 -13.34
CA ASN A 63 15.70 1.47 -13.77
C ASN A 63 16.07 2.64 -12.84
N GLY A 64 15.99 2.39 -11.54
CA GLY A 64 16.36 3.38 -10.52
C GLY A 64 15.31 4.44 -10.23
N VAL A 65 14.15 4.39 -10.88
CA VAL A 65 13.06 5.34 -10.66
C VAL A 65 12.00 4.67 -9.78
N ASP A 66 11.64 5.30 -8.67
CA ASP A 66 10.58 4.80 -7.80
C ASP A 66 9.22 5.01 -8.46
N VAL A 67 8.46 3.93 -8.64
CA VAL A 67 7.24 3.92 -9.45
C VAL A 67 6.02 3.35 -8.73
N GLY A 68 6.19 2.81 -7.55
CA GLY A 68 5.09 2.28 -6.77
C GLY A 68 5.47 2.08 -5.32
N MET A 69 4.45 2.03 -4.46
CA MET A 69 4.65 1.83 -3.03
C MET A 69 3.44 1.21 -2.37
N LEU A 70 3.64 0.65 -1.21
CA LEU A 70 2.62 0.37 -0.22
C LEU A 70 3.28 0.31 1.16
N TYR A 71 2.46 0.36 2.21
CA TYR A 71 2.95 0.08 3.55
C TYR A 71 2.16 -1.07 4.17
N ILE A 72 2.77 -1.71 5.15
CA ILE A 72 2.18 -2.86 5.85
C ILE A 72 2.32 -2.62 7.35
N GLU A 73 1.19 -2.70 8.06
CA GLU A 73 1.18 -2.69 9.52
C GLU A 73 0.84 -4.09 10.01
N VAL A 74 1.74 -4.69 10.79
CA VAL A 74 1.48 -5.99 11.40
C VAL A 74 0.60 -5.77 12.62
N LEU A 75 -0.65 -6.17 12.49
CA LEU A 75 -1.68 -5.96 13.50
C LEU A 75 -2.79 -6.97 13.28
N ASN A 76 -3.08 -7.78 14.28
CA ASN A 76 -4.23 -8.67 14.22
C ASN A 76 -5.52 -7.85 14.23
N GLY A 77 -6.40 -8.14 13.32
CA GLY A 77 -7.61 -7.37 13.16
C GLY A 77 -8.80 -8.21 12.72
N ASP A 78 -9.81 -7.54 12.20
CA ASP A 78 -11.03 -8.16 11.74
C ASP A 78 -10.76 -9.14 10.60
N TYR A 79 -11.66 -10.07 10.40
CA TYR A 79 -11.63 -11.06 9.32
C TYR A 79 -10.40 -11.98 9.35
N GLY A 80 -9.76 -12.10 10.51
CA GLY A 80 -8.56 -12.94 10.68
C GLY A 80 -7.30 -12.33 10.08
N ALA A 81 -7.30 -11.06 9.71
CA ALA A 81 -6.14 -10.41 9.14
C ALA A 81 -4.98 -10.39 10.14
N THR A 82 -3.76 -10.66 9.67
CA THR A 82 -2.54 -10.59 10.47
C THR A 82 -1.77 -9.29 10.19
N CYS A 83 -2.12 -8.63 9.10
CA CYS A 83 -1.51 -7.35 8.73
C CYS A 83 -2.49 -6.54 7.88
N TRP A 84 -2.22 -5.25 7.77
CA TRP A 84 -3.05 -4.31 7.02
C TRP A 84 -2.19 -3.54 6.02
N ILE A 85 -2.67 -3.50 4.79
CA ILE A 85 -1.98 -2.84 3.67
C ILE A 85 -2.61 -1.47 3.46
N GLY A 86 -1.79 -0.47 3.27
CA GLY A 86 -2.26 0.87 2.94
C GLY A 86 -1.33 1.59 2.00
N GLY A 87 -1.77 2.74 1.52
CA GLY A 87 -0.95 3.60 0.67
C GLY A 87 -0.55 2.99 -0.67
N CYS A 88 -1.29 2.01 -1.17
CA CYS A 88 -0.99 1.38 -2.47
C CYS A 88 -1.06 2.42 -3.58
N TRP A 89 0.02 2.54 -4.32
CA TRP A 89 0.09 3.47 -5.43
C TRP A 89 1.06 2.98 -6.50
N THR A 90 0.67 3.16 -7.76
CA THR A 90 1.56 2.99 -8.91
C THR A 90 1.49 4.27 -9.73
N ASP A 91 2.66 4.80 -10.10
CA ASP A 91 2.75 5.94 -10.99
C ASP A 91 1.96 5.64 -12.27
N PRO A 92 1.04 6.53 -12.69
CA PRO A 92 0.20 6.28 -13.86
C PRO A 92 0.97 5.90 -15.13
N THR A 93 2.17 6.47 -15.32
CA THR A 93 3.04 6.17 -16.47
C THR A 93 3.50 4.71 -16.48
N TYR A 94 3.53 4.08 -15.31
CA TYR A 94 4.04 2.70 -15.15
C TYR A 94 2.94 1.68 -14.84
N ARG A 95 1.68 2.05 -14.96
CA ARG A 95 0.57 1.10 -14.79
C ARG A 95 0.57 0.08 -15.92
N GLY A 96 0.10 -1.14 -15.61
CA GLY A 96 0.11 -2.23 -16.57
C GLY A 96 1.47 -2.89 -16.79
N LYS A 97 2.47 -2.53 -16.01
CA LYS A 97 3.85 -3.07 -16.10
C LYS A 97 4.19 -4.04 -14.97
N GLY A 98 3.20 -4.46 -14.18
CA GLY A 98 3.38 -5.44 -13.12
C GLY A 98 3.99 -4.90 -11.83
N VAL A 99 3.91 -3.59 -11.60
CA VAL A 99 4.46 -2.95 -10.39
C VAL A 99 3.79 -3.49 -9.14
N MET A 100 2.45 -3.47 -9.10
CA MET A 100 1.71 -3.94 -7.92
C MET A 100 1.88 -5.44 -7.72
N ARG A 101 1.92 -6.21 -8.81
CA ARG A 101 2.21 -7.65 -8.73
C ARG A 101 3.58 -7.91 -8.10
N ALA A 102 4.58 -7.14 -8.46
CA ALA A 102 5.93 -7.29 -7.89
C ALA A 102 5.92 -7.00 -6.39
N LEU A 103 5.20 -5.96 -5.95
CA LEU A 103 5.06 -5.63 -4.54
C LEU A 103 4.41 -6.79 -3.76
N PHE A 104 3.33 -7.35 -4.28
CA PHE A 104 2.63 -8.46 -3.63
C PHE A 104 3.40 -9.78 -3.71
N ASN A 105 4.20 -10.00 -4.74
CA ASN A 105 5.12 -11.14 -4.78
C ASN A 105 6.15 -11.05 -3.65
N PHE A 106 6.67 -9.85 -3.40
CA PHE A 106 7.58 -9.63 -2.28
C PHE A 106 6.89 -9.93 -0.94
N ILE A 107 5.64 -9.53 -0.77
CA ILE A 107 4.86 -9.86 0.41
C ILE A 107 4.75 -11.38 0.56
N ASP A 108 4.39 -12.08 -0.50
CA ASP A 108 4.24 -13.54 -0.47
C ASP A 108 5.54 -14.25 -0.11
N GLU A 109 6.65 -13.80 -0.67
CA GLU A 109 7.97 -14.39 -0.40
C GLU A 109 8.42 -14.22 1.05
N ASN A 110 7.93 -13.18 1.72
CA ASN A 110 8.34 -12.85 3.09
C ASN A 110 7.21 -13.05 4.12
N ALA A 111 6.09 -13.61 3.71
CA ALA A 111 4.89 -13.66 4.53
C ALA A 111 5.07 -14.43 5.85
N SER A 112 5.70 -15.58 5.82
CA SER A 112 5.95 -16.38 7.03
C SER A 112 6.85 -15.66 8.02
N GLU A 113 7.93 -15.10 7.53
CA GLU A 113 8.93 -14.42 8.36
C GLU A 113 8.39 -13.15 8.98
N LYS A 114 7.62 -12.39 8.21
CA LYS A 114 7.12 -11.07 8.59
C LYS A 114 5.72 -11.08 9.20
N ASN A 115 5.07 -12.23 9.25
CA ASN A 115 3.66 -12.34 9.64
C ASN A 115 2.72 -11.53 8.72
N TRP A 116 3.02 -11.55 7.43
CA TRP A 116 2.16 -10.96 6.39
C TRP A 116 1.26 -12.02 5.76
N ILE A 117 0.76 -12.96 6.56
CA ILE A 117 0.12 -14.18 6.10
C ILE A 117 -1.27 -13.91 5.54
N ARG A 118 -2.10 -13.14 6.27
CA ARG A 118 -3.41 -12.75 5.80
C ARG A 118 -3.51 -11.23 5.80
N GLN A 119 -3.57 -10.68 4.61
CA GLN A 119 -3.57 -9.23 4.42
C GLN A 119 -5.00 -8.69 4.37
N GLY A 120 -5.23 -7.59 5.07
CA GLY A 120 -6.45 -6.82 4.95
C GLY A 120 -6.15 -5.43 4.38
N LEU A 121 -7.13 -4.86 3.72
CA LEU A 121 -7.10 -3.47 3.27
C LEU A 121 -8.49 -2.90 3.22
N GLY A 122 -8.60 -1.57 3.15
CA GLY A 122 -9.85 -0.89 2.90
C GLY A 122 -9.80 -0.22 1.52
N VAL A 123 -10.88 -0.28 0.78
CA VAL A 123 -10.98 0.34 -0.53
C VAL A 123 -12.27 1.14 -0.64
N TRP A 124 -12.19 2.32 -1.23
CA TRP A 124 -13.39 3.11 -1.53
C TRP A 124 -14.28 2.33 -2.49
N THR A 125 -15.58 2.28 -2.17
CA THR A 125 -16.52 1.44 -2.95
C THR A 125 -16.74 1.92 -4.37
N ASP A 126 -16.38 3.17 -4.67
CA ASP A 126 -16.45 3.73 -6.02
C ASP A 126 -15.11 3.67 -6.77
N ASN A 127 -14.06 3.15 -6.16
CA ASN A 127 -12.77 3.00 -6.81
C ASN A 127 -12.68 1.65 -7.54
N PHE A 128 -13.38 1.56 -8.67
CA PHE A 128 -13.52 0.30 -9.42
C PHE A 128 -12.20 -0.22 -9.97
N LEU A 129 -11.29 0.69 -10.34
CA LEU A 129 -9.97 0.27 -10.86
C LEU A 129 -9.14 -0.40 -9.76
N ALA A 130 -9.15 0.16 -8.56
CA ALA A 130 -8.44 -0.43 -7.43
C ALA A 130 -9.06 -1.77 -7.04
N ILE A 131 -10.38 -1.85 -6.97
CA ILE A 131 -11.09 -3.09 -6.63
C ILE A 131 -10.70 -4.20 -7.61
N LYS A 132 -10.73 -3.92 -8.90
CA LYS A 132 -10.34 -4.90 -9.93
C LYS A 132 -8.88 -5.34 -9.77
N ALA A 133 -7.99 -4.40 -9.50
CA ALA A 133 -6.58 -4.72 -9.30
C ALA A 133 -6.39 -5.63 -8.08
N TYR A 134 -7.08 -5.35 -6.99
CA TYR A 134 -7.01 -6.19 -5.79
C TYR A 134 -7.63 -7.57 -6.02
N GLU A 135 -8.77 -7.64 -6.68
CA GLU A 135 -9.39 -8.92 -7.03
C GLU A 135 -8.45 -9.77 -7.90
N TYR A 136 -7.77 -9.14 -8.84
CA TYR A 136 -6.79 -9.82 -9.68
C TYR A 136 -5.63 -10.41 -8.85
N LEU A 137 -5.26 -9.75 -7.75
CA LEU A 137 -4.23 -10.24 -6.84
C LEU A 137 -4.74 -11.30 -5.85
N GLY A 138 -6.03 -11.58 -5.85
CA GLY A 138 -6.62 -12.60 -5.00
C GLY A 138 -7.38 -12.08 -3.79
N PHE A 139 -7.56 -10.76 -3.67
CA PHE A 139 -8.39 -10.19 -2.60
C PHE A 139 -9.86 -10.45 -2.86
N ILE A 140 -10.60 -10.69 -1.79
CA ILE A 140 -12.05 -10.81 -1.79
C ILE A 140 -12.65 -9.84 -0.80
N PHE A 141 -13.87 -9.40 -1.03
CA PHE A 141 -14.57 -8.54 -0.07
C PHE A 141 -14.85 -9.29 1.22
N ALA A 142 -14.74 -8.57 2.34
CA ALA A 142 -15.04 -9.06 3.68
C ALA A 142 -15.83 -7.99 4.43
N GLY A 143 -16.93 -8.41 5.07
CA GLY A 143 -17.78 -7.50 5.82
C GLY A 143 -18.63 -6.60 4.94
N GLU A 144 -19.25 -5.64 5.59
CA GLU A 144 -20.17 -4.70 4.95
C GLU A 144 -19.48 -3.38 4.59
N LYS A 145 -20.15 -2.60 3.75
CA LYS A 145 -19.72 -1.23 3.45
C LYS A 145 -19.80 -0.38 4.72
N MET A 146 -18.79 0.44 4.94
CA MET A 146 -18.66 1.29 6.12
C MET A 146 -18.57 2.74 5.70
N PRO A 147 -19.12 3.68 6.49
CA PRO A 147 -18.92 5.10 6.23
C PRO A 147 -17.44 5.45 6.32
N GLY A 148 -16.94 6.17 5.33
CA GLY A 148 -15.57 6.62 5.31
C GLY A 148 -15.36 7.95 6.02
N SER A 149 -14.11 8.39 6.05
CA SER A 149 -13.73 9.69 6.62
C SER A 149 -14.25 10.88 5.82
N ARG A 150 -14.63 10.66 4.57
CA ARG A 150 -15.20 11.70 3.71
C ARG A 150 -16.72 11.52 3.63
N GLU A 151 -17.44 12.63 3.78
CA GLU A 151 -18.90 12.63 3.72
C GLU A 151 -19.40 12.05 2.39
N GLY A 152 -20.38 11.15 2.47
CA GLY A 152 -20.97 10.50 1.30
C GLY A 152 -20.11 9.42 0.68
N LYS A 153 -18.95 9.11 1.25
CA LYS A 153 -18.07 8.07 0.77
C LYS A 153 -18.12 6.85 1.68
N PHE A 154 -18.08 5.68 1.05
CA PHE A 154 -18.07 4.40 1.76
C PHE A 154 -16.81 3.64 1.38
N PHE A 155 -16.31 2.84 2.31
CA PHE A 155 -15.24 1.89 2.04
C PHE A 155 -15.69 0.48 2.43
N GLN A 156 -15.01 -0.50 1.91
CA GLN A 156 -15.25 -1.89 2.28
C GLN A 156 -13.89 -2.59 2.41
N HIS A 157 -13.81 -3.52 3.34
CA HIS A 157 -12.60 -4.28 3.53
C HIS A 157 -12.48 -5.40 2.48
N MET A 158 -11.26 -5.70 2.12
CA MET A 158 -10.91 -6.86 1.32
C MET A 158 -9.80 -7.62 2.04
N VAL A 159 -9.76 -8.92 1.87
CA VAL A 159 -8.74 -9.79 2.49
C VAL A 159 -8.15 -10.72 1.46
N ARG A 160 -6.92 -11.13 1.72
CA ARG A 160 -6.17 -12.04 0.87
C ARG A 160 -5.23 -12.88 1.73
N ASP A 161 -5.17 -14.16 1.48
CA ASP A 161 -4.15 -15.01 2.07
C ASP A 161 -2.91 -14.98 1.17
N SER A 162 -1.74 -14.99 1.80
CA SER A 162 -0.48 -15.15 1.07
C SER A 162 -0.53 -16.45 0.26
N SER A 163 0.00 -16.40 -0.97
CA SER A 163 0.06 -17.57 -1.84
C SER A 163 1.18 -18.55 -1.44
N ARG A 164 1.90 -18.27 -0.35
CA ARG A 164 3.00 -19.14 0.13
C ARG A 164 2.97 -19.36 1.61
#